data_2a6d3df9822908b0099f67f6f5b2abab
#
_entry.id   2a6d3df9822908b0099f67f6f5b2abab
#
_cell.length_a   1.000
_cell.length_b   1.000
_cell.length_c   1.000
_cell.angle_alpha   90.00
_cell.angle_beta   90.00
_cell.angle_gamma   90.00
#
_symmetry.space_group_name_H-M   'P 1'
#
loop_
_entity.id
_entity.type
_entity.pdbx_description
1 polymer ?
#
loop_
_entity_poly.entity_id
_entity_poly.type
_entity_poly.pdbx_seq_one_letter_code
_entity_poly.pdbx_strand_id
1 'polypeptide(L)'
;FKPAPKRPGEKKLGPIGSAKEGGISAVDWVDERTSLSGAARWLMFRKVPKGTNWFYTLGSATLFAFLNQAVTGVFLAMYYDPSATNAYESARYITNEAFLGEFVRGMHKWGSTVMVILVFLHMGRTFFFGAYKYPRELNWVIGAVLLVLTMLMSFTGYLLPFDQKSYWATIVGVNINGTGPLVGPYLNDFLLAGPEFGATTLSRFYAIHMLLVPGLIAALIGAHLYLVAKLGTTAPPWLKAEKDPELRKESA
;
A
#
# COMPACT_ATOMS: atom_id res chain seq x y z
N PHE A 1 4.10 36.93 17.31
CA PHE A 1 3.99 35.74 18.19
C PHE A 1 4.53 36.11 19.56
N LYS A 2 3.68 36.15 20.59
CA LYS A 2 4.15 36.29 21.97
C LYS A 2 4.49 34.88 22.50
N PRO A 3 5.67 34.67 23.10
CA PRO A 3 5.99 33.41 23.74
C PRO A 3 5.00 33.12 24.87
N ALA A 4 4.63 31.86 25.02
CA ALA A 4 3.72 31.43 26.07
C ALA A 4 4.25 31.83 27.47
N PRO A 5 3.39 32.21 28.44
CA PRO A 5 3.81 32.62 29.75
C PRO A 5 4.42 31.43 30.49
N LYS A 6 5.61 31.65 31.10
CA LYS A 6 6.30 30.67 31.95
C LYS A 6 5.39 30.25 33.12
N ARG A 7 5.32 28.96 33.41
CA ARG A 7 4.53 28.41 34.51
C ARG A 7 5.18 28.82 35.87
N PRO A 8 4.41 29.26 36.86
CA PRO A 8 4.95 29.53 38.18
C PRO A 8 5.44 28.23 38.84
N GLY A 9 6.73 28.17 39.22
CA GLY A 9 7.28 27.06 39.99
C GLY A 9 8.32 26.17 39.29
N GLU A 10 8.84 26.53 38.11
CA GLU A 10 9.88 25.79 37.42
C GLU A 10 11.20 25.77 38.20
N LYS A 11 11.51 24.62 38.84
CA LYS A 11 12.82 24.35 39.45
C LYS A 11 13.86 24.14 38.37
N LYS A 12 15.04 24.78 38.51
CA LYS A 12 16.21 24.48 37.68
C LYS A 12 16.57 22.99 37.80
N LEU A 13 16.37 22.23 36.77
CA LEU A 13 16.70 20.82 36.69
C LEU A 13 18.18 20.67 36.31
N GLY A 14 18.85 19.61 36.82
CA GLY A 14 20.22 19.29 36.50
C GLY A 14 20.40 18.81 35.04
N PRO A 15 21.61 18.49 34.57
CA PRO A 15 21.92 18.20 33.17
C PRO A 15 21.04 17.14 32.49
N ILE A 16 20.56 16.15 33.24
CA ILE A 16 19.65 15.10 32.75
C ILE A 16 18.21 15.63 32.57
N GLY A 17 17.82 16.59 33.42
CA GLY A 17 16.52 17.27 33.32
C GLY A 17 16.45 18.21 32.11
N SER A 18 17.56 18.92 31.81
CA SER A 18 17.64 19.81 30.64
C SER A 18 17.61 19.06 29.30
N ALA A 19 18.17 17.85 29.24
CA ALA A 19 18.10 17.01 28.05
C ALA A 19 16.67 16.46 27.79
N LYS A 20 15.93 16.12 28.86
CA LYS A 20 14.51 15.76 28.75
C LYS A 20 13.66 16.95 28.33
N GLU A 21 13.92 18.14 28.87
CA GLU A 21 13.21 19.36 28.47
C GLU A 21 13.51 19.77 27.03
N GLY A 22 14.76 19.62 26.58
CA GLY A 22 15.14 19.85 25.19
C GLY A 22 14.41 18.91 24.21
N GLY A 23 14.27 17.63 24.57
CA GLY A 23 13.53 16.65 23.78
C GLY A 23 12.01 16.94 23.78
N ILE A 24 11.44 17.29 24.90
CA ILE A 24 10.03 17.67 25.04
C ILE A 24 9.75 18.95 24.24
N SER A 25 10.63 19.96 24.33
CA SER A 25 10.47 21.20 23.57
C SER A 25 10.57 21.02 22.06
N ALA A 26 11.40 20.07 21.58
CA ALA A 26 11.46 19.74 20.16
C ALA A 26 10.16 19.08 19.66
N VAL A 27 9.61 18.16 20.44
CA VAL A 27 8.32 17.53 20.13
C VAL A 27 7.20 18.56 20.14
N ASP A 28 7.15 19.41 21.16
CA ASP A 28 6.16 20.49 21.26
C ASP A 28 6.32 21.50 20.09
N TRP A 29 7.56 21.83 19.72
CA TRP A 29 7.85 22.71 18.59
C TRP A 29 7.33 22.15 17.25
N VAL A 30 7.49 20.83 17.02
CA VAL A 30 6.94 20.16 15.84
C VAL A 30 5.41 20.13 15.91
N ASP A 31 4.86 19.78 17.07
CA ASP A 31 3.42 19.60 17.22
C ASP A 31 2.63 20.91 17.08
N GLU A 32 3.15 22.01 17.59
CA GLU A 32 2.58 23.34 17.40
C GLU A 32 2.42 23.72 15.91
N ARG A 33 3.27 23.18 15.01
CA ARG A 33 3.27 23.49 13.58
C ARG A 33 2.53 22.50 12.73
N THR A 34 2.47 21.26 13.18
CA THR A 34 1.95 20.14 12.37
C THR A 34 0.68 19.52 12.95
N SER A 35 0.39 19.77 14.25
CA SER A 35 -0.66 19.07 15.02
C SER A 35 -0.52 17.54 14.93
N LEU A 36 0.72 17.05 14.81
CA LEU A 36 1.01 15.65 14.56
C LEU A 36 0.57 14.76 15.71
N SER A 37 0.75 15.21 16.96
CA SER A 37 0.30 14.47 18.15
C SER A 37 -1.23 14.38 18.20
N GLY A 38 -1.91 15.46 17.83
CA GLY A 38 -3.37 15.49 17.70
C GLY A 38 -3.87 14.53 16.63
N ALA A 39 -3.25 14.55 15.46
CA ALA A 39 -3.56 13.65 14.35
C ALA A 39 -3.27 12.18 14.71
N ALA A 40 -2.11 11.90 15.33
CA ALA A 40 -1.75 10.57 15.79
C ALA A 40 -2.71 10.05 16.86
N ARG A 41 -3.06 10.87 17.84
CA ARG A 41 -4.03 10.53 18.89
C ARG A 41 -5.41 10.26 18.30
N TRP A 42 -5.85 11.10 17.37
CA TRP A 42 -7.12 10.91 16.67
C TRP A 42 -7.14 9.60 15.90
N LEU A 43 -6.04 9.22 15.23
CA LEU A 43 -5.92 7.98 14.50
C LEU A 43 -5.89 6.74 15.43
N MET A 44 -5.08 6.79 16.51
CA MET A 44 -4.89 5.66 17.43
C MET A 44 -6.09 5.41 18.35
N PHE A 45 -6.75 6.47 18.81
CA PHE A 45 -7.86 6.37 19.79
C PHE A 45 -9.23 6.56 19.13
N ARG A 46 -9.32 6.23 17.86
CA ARG A 46 -10.55 6.32 17.11
C ARG A 46 -11.59 5.33 17.62
N LYS A 47 -12.82 5.81 17.82
CA LYS A 47 -13.93 4.93 18.19
C LYS A 47 -14.27 3.98 17.05
N VAL A 48 -14.23 2.69 17.29
CA VAL A 48 -14.67 1.65 16.37
C VAL A 48 -16.02 1.07 16.84
N PRO A 49 -16.89 0.60 15.94
CA PRO A 49 -18.15 -0.04 16.32
C PRO A 49 -17.91 -1.24 17.23
N LYS A 50 -18.81 -1.44 18.21
CA LYS A 50 -18.80 -2.66 19.04
C LYS A 50 -18.95 -3.89 18.14
N GLY A 51 -18.37 -5.03 18.54
CA GLY A 51 -18.46 -6.29 17.78
C GLY A 51 -17.57 -6.38 16.55
N THR A 52 -16.65 -5.43 16.33
CA THR A 52 -15.60 -5.58 15.30
C THR A 52 -14.70 -6.77 15.64
N ASN A 53 -14.26 -7.49 14.59
CA ASN A 53 -13.38 -8.64 14.69
C ASN A 53 -12.13 -8.46 13.79
N TRP A 54 -11.29 -9.48 13.69
CA TRP A 54 -10.05 -9.47 12.91
C TRP A 54 -10.24 -9.14 11.42
N PHE A 55 -11.41 -9.37 10.83
CA PHE A 55 -11.69 -8.95 9.46
C PHE A 55 -11.60 -7.44 9.24
N TYR A 56 -11.73 -6.65 10.31
CA TYR A 56 -11.57 -5.19 10.25
C TYR A 56 -10.11 -4.73 10.16
N THR A 57 -9.16 -5.62 10.45
CA THR A 57 -7.71 -5.33 10.35
C THR A 57 -7.13 -5.62 8.98
N LEU A 58 -7.89 -6.23 8.06
CA LEU A 58 -7.41 -6.58 6.72
C LEU A 58 -6.87 -5.37 5.94
N GLY A 59 -7.52 -4.20 6.04
CA GLY A 59 -7.03 -2.98 5.40
C GLY A 59 -5.69 -2.51 5.96
N SER A 60 -5.48 -2.55 7.28
CA SER A 60 -4.19 -2.20 7.87
C SER A 60 -3.11 -3.25 7.58
N ALA A 61 -3.47 -4.52 7.51
CA ALA A 61 -2.55 -5.58 7.09
C ALA A 61 -2.10 -5.40 5.63
N THR A 62 -3.02 -5.04 4.73
CA THR A 62 -2.69 -4.71 3.33
C THR A 62 -1.79 -3.49 3.24
N LEU A 63 -2.05 -2.45 4.04
CA LEU A 63 -1.18 -1.26 4.11
C LEU A 63 0.23 -1.63 4.59
N PHE A 64 0.34 -2.46 5.62
CA PHE A 64 1.63 -2.93 6.11
C PHE A 64 2.39 -3.71 5.03
N ALA A 65 1.69 -4.60 4.30
CA ALA A 65 2.27 -5.31 3.17
C ALA A 65 2.75 -4.33 2.08
N PHE A 66 1.99 -3.28 1.75
CA PHE A 66 2.42 -2.25 0.80
C PHE A 66 3.69 -1.53 1.27
N LEU A 67 3.77 -1.13 2.53
CA LEU A 67 4.96 -0.48 3.08
C LEU A 67 6.19 -1.41 3.03
N ASN A 68 6.01 -2.69 3.33
CA ASN A 68 7.06 -3.69 3.15
C ASN A 68 7.54 -3.76 1.68
N GLN A 69 6.62 -3.76 0.71
CA GLN A 69 6.97 -3.74 -0.71
C GLN A 69 7.75 -2.48 -1.09
N ALA A 70 7.33 -1.31 -0.61
CA ALA A 70 8.01 -0.05 -0.88
C ALA A 70 9.45 -0.05 -0.34
N VAL A 71 9.65 -0.42 0.92
CA VAL A 71 10.98 -0.44 1.55
C VAL A 71 11.90 -1.46 0.88
N THR A 72 11.43 -2.69 0.69
CA THR A 72 12.21 -3.74 0.04
C THR A 72 12.47 -3.45 -1.44
N GLY A 73 11.50 -2.83 -2.14
CA GLY A 73 11.64 -2.41 -3.53
C GLY A 73 12.71 -1.34 -3.73
N VAL A 74 12.78 -0.33 -2.85
CA VAL A 74 13.85 0.68 -2.88
C VAL A 74 15.23 0.04 -2.68
N PHE A 75 15.35 -0.89 -1.72
CA PHE A 75 16.61 -1.62 -1.52
C PHE A 75 17.01 -2.40 -2.78
N LEU A 76 16.08 -3.14 -3.38
CA LEU A 76 16.37 -3.91 -4.59
C LEU A 76 16.75 -3.01 -5.77
N ALA A 77 16.11 -1.85 -5.92
CA ALA A 77 16.39 -0.89 -6.99
C ALA A 77 17.81 -0.31 -6.91
N MET A 78 18.42 -0.28 -5.73
CA MET A 78 19.81 0.21 -5.58
C MET A 78 20.85 -0.72 -6.23
N TYR A 79 20.50 -1.97 -6.45
CA TYR A 79 21.42 -2.99 -6.99
C TYR A 79 20.99 -3.51 -8.37
N TYR A 80 19.73 -3.29 -8.76
CA TYR A 80 19.17 -3.83 -9.98
C TYR A 80 19.51 -2.95 -11.20
N ASP A 81 19.99 -3.58 -12.26
CA ASP A 81 20.23 -2.95 -13.57
C ASP A 81 19.11 -3.35 -14.55
N PRO A 82 18.24 -2.42 -15.00
CA PRO A 82 17.11 -2.72 -15.89
C PRO A 82 17.50 -2.85 -17.37
N SER A 83 18.73 -3.24 -17.68
CA SER A 83 19.17 -3.52 -19.05
C SER A 83 18.98 -4.99 -19.42
N ALA A 84 18.64 -5.29 -20.67
CA ALA A 84 18.43 -6.66 -21.11
C ALA A 84 19.68 -7.55 -20.97
N THR A 85 20.87 -6.96 -20.98
CA THR A 85 22.15 -7.66 -20.81
C THR A 85 22.46 -7.99 -19.36
N ASN A 86 22.06 -7.14 -18.40
CA ASN A 86 22.51 -7.24 -17.01
C ASN A 86 21.36 -7.53 -16.02
N ALA A 87 20.10 -7.42 -16.43
CA ALA A 87 18.95 -7.56 -15.52
C ALA A 87 18.98 -8.92 -14.78
N TYR A 88 19.19 -10.00 -15.49
CA TYR A 88 19.27 -11.33 -14.90
C TYR A 88 20.46 -11.47 -13.95
N GLU A 89 21.66 -11.01 -14.37
CA GLU A 89 22.86 -11.10 -13.54
C GLU A 89 22.79 -10.19 -12.33
N SER A 90 22.23 -8.98 -12.44
CA SER A 90 22.02 -8.11 -11.28
C SER A 90 21.03 -8.71 -10.27
N ALA A 91 19.96 -9.33 -10.74
CA ALA A 91 19.01 -10.06 -9.88
C ALA A 91 19.65 -11.27 -9.19
N ARG A 92 20.55 -11.96 -9.89
CA ARG A 92 21.34 -13.06 -9.35
C ARG A 92 22.38 -12.59 -8.33
N TYR A 93 23.09 -11.49 -8.61
CA TYR A 93 24.00 -10.84 -7.67
C TYR A 93 23.29 -10.45 -6.37
N ILE A 94 22.11 -9.83 -6.46
CA ILE A 94 21.29 -9.50 -5.29
C ILE A 94 21.02 -10.75 -4.45
N THR A 95 20.72 -11.88 -5.08
CA THR A 95 20.36 -13.11 -4.37
C THR A 95 21.54 -13.77 -3.69
N ASN A 96 22.71 -13.81 -4.36
CA ASN A 96 23.81 -14.67 -3.96
C ASN A 96 24.95 -13.93 -3.25
N GLU A 97 25.11 -12.63 -3.48
CA GLU A 97 26.31 -11.90 -3.11
C GLU A 97 26.03 -10.62 -2.30
N ALA A 98 24.93 -9.91 -2.58
CA ALA A 98 24.62 -8.65 -1.89
C ALA A 98 24.30 -8.89 -0.41
N PHE A 99 24.78 -8.01 0.47
CA PHE A 99 24.47 -8.08 1.90
C PHE A 99 22.96 -8.05 2.15
N LEU A 100 22.43 -9.06 2.84
CA LEU A 100 20.98 -9.28 3.06
C LEU A 100 20.13 -9.36 1.78
N GLY A 101 20.73 -9.49 0.60
CA GLY A 101 20.01 -9.43 -0.67
C GLY A 101 19.01 -10.57 -0.86
N GLU A 102 19.39 -11.81 -0.51
CA GLU A 102 18.46 -12.96 -0.54
C GLU A 102 17.24 -12.73 0.37
N PHE A 103 17.48 -12.26 1.59
CA PHE A 103 16.42 -11.99 2.56
C PHE A 103 15.47 -10.89 2.06
N VAL A 104 16.00 -9.75 1.61
CA VAL A 104 15.18 -8.62 1.13
C VAL A 104 14.43 -8.98 -0.13
N ARG A 105 15.06 -9.70 -1.08
CA ARG A 105 14.40 -10.18 -2.29
C ARG A 105 13.32 -11.22 -1.95
N GLY A 106 13.58 -12.09 -0.99
CA GLY A 106 12.61 -13.05 -0.45
C GLY A 106 11.41 -12.33 0.17
N MET A 107 11.63 -11.33 1.02
CA MET A 107 10.57 -10.51 1.61
C MET A 107 9.74 -9.80 0.53
N HIS A 108 10.37 -9.27 -0.51
CA HIS A 108 9.67 -8.61 -1.61
C HIS A 108 8.79 -9.59 -2.39
N LYS A 109 9.33 -10.74 -2.78
CA LYS A 109 8.62 -11.77 -3.53
C LYS A 109 7.43 -12.35 -2.74
N TRP A 110 7.67 -12.80 -1.51
CA TRP A 110 6.61 -13.38 -0.68
C TRP A 110 5.64 -12.32 -0.18
N GLY A 111 6.13 -11.14 0.13
CA GLY A 111 5.32 -9.99 0.52
C GLY A 111 4.35 -9.56 -0.57
N SER A 112 4.73 -9.63 -1.85
CA SER A 112 3.82 -9.36 -2.97
C SER A 112 2.68 -10.38 -3.03
N THR A 113 2.97 -11.67 -2.85
CA THR A 113 1.96 -12.73 -2.78
C THR A 113 0.98 -12.49 -1.62
N VAL A 114 1.51 -12.20 -0.43
CA VAL A 114 0.70 -11.89 0.76
C VAL A 114 -0.15 -10.65 0.52
N MET A 115 0.40 -9.59 -0.08
CA MET A 115 -0.34 -8.37 -0.40
C MET A 115 -1.52 -8.63 -1.33
N VAL A 116 -1.33 -9.42 -2.39
CA VAL A 116 -2.40 -9.80 -3.32
C VAL A 116 -3.51 -10.55 -2.59
N ILE A 117 -3.18 -11.54 -1.77
CA ILE A 117 -4.16 -12.28 -0.99
C ILE A 117 -4.92 -11.35 -0.03
N LEU A 118 -4.21 -10.49 0.69
CA LEU A 118 -4.81 -9.57 1.65
C LEU A 118 -5.75 -8.55 0.99
N VAL A 119 -5.40 -8.02 -0.19
CA VAL A 119 -6.27 -7.05 -0.88
C VAL A 119 -7.56 -7.70 -1.37
N PHE A 120 -7.52 -8.96 -1.84
CA PHE A 120 -8.72 -9.71 -2.19
C PHE A 120 -9.60 -10.00 -0.96
N LEU A 121 -9.02 -10.43 0.14
CA LEU A 121 -9.75 -10.65 1.40
C LEU A 121 -10.35 -9.35 1.94
N HIS A 122 -9.62 -8.24 1.87
CA HIS A 122 -10.10 -6.92 2.24
C HIS A 122 -11.28 -6.46 1.38
N MET A 123 -11.18 -6.63 0.07
CA MET A 123 -12.26 -6.34 -0.87
C MET A 123 -13.49 -7.23 -0.59
N GLY A 124 -13.29 -8.53 -0.43
CA GLY A 124 -14.35 -9.49 -0.09
C GLY A 124 -15.08 -9.12 1.21
N ARG A 125 -14.31 -8.80 2.26
CA ARG A 125 -14.89 -8.31 3.53
C ARG A 125 -15.73 -7.05 3.30
N THR A 126 -15.22 -6.08 2.55
CA THR A 126 -15.93 -4.83 2.29
C THR A 126 -17.23 -5.08 1.56
N PHE A 127 -17.23 -6.02 0.61
CA PHE A 127 -18.41 -6.43 -0.15
C PHE A 127 -19.44 -7.15 0.74
N PHE A 128 -19.06 -8.24 1.40
CA PHE A 128 -19.98 -9.06 2.20
C PHE A 128 -20.56 -8.31 3.40
N PHE A 129 -19.81 -7.34 3.96
CA PHE A 129 -20.31 -6.53 5.07
C PHE A 129 -21.12 -5.30 4.62
N GLY A 130 -21.32 -5.12 3.32
CA GLY A 130 -22.03 -3.99 2.76
C GLY A 130 -21.36 -2.64 3.04
N ALA A 131 -20.04 -2.65 3.25
CA ALA A 131 -19.27 -1.47 3.61
C ALA A 131 -19.07 -0.50 2.43
N TYR A 132 -19.47 -0.90 1.21
CA TYR A 132 -19.44 -0.09 0.00
C TYR A 132 -20.69 0.79 -0.20
N LYS A 133 -21.74 0.57 0.60
CA LYS A 133 -23.01 1.31 0.47
C LYS A 133 -22.87 2.74 0.99
N TYR A 134 -23.84 3.59 0.60
CA TYR A 134 -23.90 4.99 1.01
C TYR A 134 -23.50 5.17 2.49
N PRO A 135 -22.66 6.14 2.81
CA PRO A 135 -22.01 7.16 1.96
C PRO A 135 -20.56 6.80 1.53
N ARG A 136 -20.22 5.51 1.33
CA ARG A 136 -18.83 5.00 1.12
C ARG A 136 -18.56 4.52 -0.31
N GLU A 137 -19.45 4.84 -1.26
CA GLU A 137 -19.34 4.41 -2.65
C GLU A 137 -18.05 4.87 -3.31
N LEU A 138 -17.68 6.14 -3.09
CA LEU A 138 -16.44 6.68 -3.64
C LEU A 138 -15.21 5.94 -3.09
N ASN A 139 -15.24 5.60 -1.80
CA ASN A 139 -14.15 4.83 -1.18
C ASN A 139 -14.05 3.42 -1.76
N TRP A 140 -15.18 2.82 -2.11
CA TRP A 140 -15.23 1.53 -2.79
C TRP A 140 -14.61 1.62 -4.20
N VAL A 141 -14.97 2.65 -4.99
CA VAL A 141 -14.42 2.87 -6.33
C VAL A 141 -12.90 3.04 -6.27
N ILE A 142 -12.40 3.85 -5.36
CA ILE A 142 -10.94 4.02 -5.15
C ILE A 142 -10.30 2.68 -4.77
N GLY A 143 -10.94 1.90 -3.89
CA GLY A 143 -10.47 0.55 -3.52
C GLY A 143 -10.42 -0.41 -4.69
N ALA A 144 -11.40 -0.36 -5.60
CA ALA A 144 -11.42 -1.17 -6.82
C ALA A 144 -10.27 -0.79 -7.77
N VAL A 145 -10.01 0.51 -7.93
CA VAL A 145 -8.85 1.00 -8.72
C VAL A 145 -7.54 0.55 -8.07
N LEU A 146 -7.42 0.62 -6.73
CA LEU A 146 -6.25 0.13 -6.01
C LEU A 146 -6.01 -1.38 -6.21
N LEU A 147 -7.09 -2.19 -6.27
CA LEU A 147 -6.98 -3.61 -6.60
C LEU A 147 -6.39 -3.82 -8.00
N VAL A 148 -6.92 -3.12 -9.02
CA VAL A 148 -6.42 -3.21 -10.40
C VAL A 148 -4.95 -2.80 -10.48
N LEU A 149 -4.58 -1.71 -9.82
CA LEU A 149 -3.19 -1.25 -9.76
C LEU A 149 -2.27 -2.25 -9.04
N THR A 150 -2.76 -2.93 -8.00
CA THR A 150 -2.00 -4.00 -7.32
C THR A 150 -1.77 -5.19 -8.25
N MET A 151 -2.74 -5.56 -9.09
CA MET A 151 -2.55 -6.60 -10.11
C MET A 151 -1.53 -6.15 -11.16
N LEU A 152 -1.63 -4.92 -11.65
CA LEU A 152 -0.66 -4.34 -12.58
C LEU A 152 0.74 -4.30 -11.97
N MET A 153 0.85 -3.93 -10.68
CA MET A 153 2.11 -3.95 -9.94
C MET A 153 2.74 -5.34 -9.90
N SER A 154 1.94 -6.37 -9.62
CA SER A 154 2.39 -7.75 -9.62
C SER A 154 2.84 -8.22 -11.01
N PHE A 155 2.09 -7.87 -12.05
CA PHE A 155 2.41 -8.22 -13.43
C PHE A 155 3.71 -7.54 -13.89
N THR A 156 3.86 -6.25 -13.65
CA THR A 156 5.07 -5.52 -14.06
C THR A 156 6.31 -5.96 -13.30
N GLY A 157 6.19 -6.28 -12.01
CA GLY A 157 7.31 -6.80 -11.21
C GLY A 157 7.74 -8.21 -11.57
N TYR A 158 6.82 -9.01 -12.11
CA TYR A 158 7.11 -10.38 -12.48
C TYR A 158 8.16 -10.50 -13.62
N LEU A 159 8.23 -9.52 -14.52
CA LEU A 159 9.23 -9.48 -15.60
C LEU A 159 10.65 -9.19 -15.10
N LEU A 160 10.81 -8.42 -14.03
CA LEU A 160 12.11 -7.83 -13.65
C LEU A 160 13.25 -8.83 -13.43
N PRO A 161 13.04 -10.06 -12.91
CA PRO A 161 14.12 -11.05 -12.88
C PRO A 161 14.70 -11.42 -14.24
N PHE A 162 13.98 -11.16 -15.30
CA PHE A 162 14.33 -11.36 -16.71
C PHE A 162 14.90 -12.75 -17.02
N ASP A 163 14.40 -13.76 -16.32
CA ASP A 163 14.67 -15.17 -16.57
C ASP A 163 13.68 -15.74 -17.63
N GLN A 164 13.94 -16.95 -18.11
CA GLN A 164 13.11 -17.60 -19.12
C GLN A 164 11.64 -17.67 -18.73
N LYS A 165 11.35 -17.89 -17.44
CA LYS A 165 9.99 -18.00 -16.94
C LYS A 165 9.26 -16.66 -16.97
N SER A 166 9.90 -15.61 -16.46
CA SER A 166 9.34 -14.26 -16.45
C SER A 166 9.18 -13.67 -17.85
N TYR A 167 10.14 -13.93 -18.73
CA TYR A 167 10.13 -13.52 -20.13
C TYR A 167 8.89 -14.08 -20.86
N TRP A 168 8.75 -15.40 -20.91
CA TRP A 168 7.66 -16.04 -21.64
C TRP A 168 6.29 -15.77 -21.01
N ALA A 169 6.20 -15.74 -19.68
CA ALA A 169 4.95 -15.40 -19.01
C ALA A 169 4.50 -13.96 -19.32
N THR A 170 5.44 -13.02 -19.45
CA THR A 170 5.11 -11.63 -19.80
C THR A 170 4.65 -11.52 -21.24
N ILE A 171 5.28 -12.22 -22.19
CA ILE A 171 4.81 -12.28 -23.59
C ILE A 171 3.37 -12.77 -23.65
N VAL A 172 3.06 -13.87 -22.98
CA VAL A 172 1.69 -14.39 -22.92
C VAL A 172 0.73 -13.37 -22.31
N GLY A 173 1.11 -12.73 -21.19
CA GLY A 173 0.29 -11.74 -20.53
C GLY A 173 0.03 -10.50 -21.39
N VAL A 174 1.05 -9.99 -22.09
CA VAL A 174 0.92 -8.85 -23.01
C VAL A 174 0.01 -9.21 -24.19
N ASN A 175 0.18 -10.39 -24.78
CA ASN A 175 -0.68 -10.86 -25.87
C ASN A 175 -2.14 -11.02 -25.44
N ILE A 176 -2.40 -11.55 -24.24
CA ILE A 176 -3.76 -11.62 -23.67
C ILE A 176 -4.36 -10.23 -23.51
N ASN A 177 -3.59 -9.26 -22.98
CA ASN A 177 -4.04 -7.87 -22.89
C ASN A 177 -4.38 -7.28 -24.26
N GLY A 178 -3.61 -7.63 -25.30
CA GLY A 178 -3.84 -7.22 -26.68
C GLY A 178 -5.16 -7.71 -27.28
N THR A 179 -5.77 -8.78 -26.76
CA THR A 179 -7.06 -9.29 -27.23
C THR A 179 -8.26 -8.49 -26.70
N GLY A 180 -8.04 -7.57 -25.75
CA GLY A 180 -9.10 -6.73 -25.19
C GLY A 180 -9.75 -5.85 -26.27
N PRO A 181 -11.10 -5.80 -26.35
CA PRO A 181 -11.80 -5.01 -27.34
C PRO A 181 -11.47 -3.52 -27.20
N LEU A 182 -11.29 -2.83 -28.31
CA LEU A 182 -11.03 -1.39 -28.44
C LEU A 182 -9.67 -0.92 -27.88
N VAL A 183 -9.32 -1.28 -26.66
CA VAL A 183 -8.15 -0.76 -25.94
C VAL A 183 -6.94 -1.71 -26.01
N GLY A 184 -7.18 -2.99 -26.22
CA GLY A 184 -6.16 -4.04 -26.17
C GLY A 184 -4.96 -3.79 -27.09
N PRO A 185 -5.13 -3.51 -28.40
CA PRO A 185 -4.01 -3.23 -29.28
C PRO A 185 -3.13 -2.08 -28.82
N TYR A 186 -3.74 -0.96 -28.37
CA TYR A 186 -3.00 0.20 -27.87
C TYR A 186 -2.25 -0.11 -26.57
N LEU A 187 -2.86 -0.93 -25.69
CA LEU A 187 -2.21 -1.37 -24.46
C LEU A 187 -1.03 -2.29 -24.76
N ASN A 188 -1.18 -3.17 -25.74
CA ASN A 188 -0.11 -4.05 -26.22
C ASN A 188 1.09 -3.24 -26.73
N ASP A 189 0.86 -2.29 -27.64
CA ASP A 189 1.90 -1.41 -28.18
C ASP A 189 2.55 -0.57 -27.09
N PHE A 190 1.75 -0.07 -26.16
CA PHE A 190 2.26 0.66 -25.00
C PHE A 190 3.15 -0.21 -24.11
N LEU A 191 2.77 -1.44 -23.82
CA LEU A 191 3.54 -2.34 -22.96
C LEU A 191 4.80 -2.86 -23.64
N LEU A 192 4.72 -3.26 -24.90
CA LEU A 192 5.87 -3.75 -25.67
C LEU A 192 6.93 -2.67 -25.88
N ALA A 193 6.53 -1.41 -26.06
CA ALA A 193 7.43 -0.29 -26.36
C ALA A 193 8.20 -0.42 -27.67
N GLY A 194 7.70 -1.24 -28.60
CA GLY A 194 8.32 -1.50 -29.89
C GLY A 194 7.63 -2.66 -30.63
N PRO A 195 8.13 -3.03 -31.82
CA PRO A 195 7.52 -4.08 -32.63
C PRO A 195 7.64 -5.48 -32.01
N GLU A 196 8.63 -5.65 -31.12
CA GLU A 196 8.92 -6.93 -30.51
C GLU A 196 9.26 -6.77 -29.03
N PHE A 197 9.07 -7.86 -28.25
CA PHE A 197 9.43 -7.93 -26.85
C PHE A 197 10.96 -7.88 -26.68
N GLY A 198 11.48 -6.93 -25.91
CA GLY A 198 12.92 -6.77 -25.76
C GLY A 198 13.37 -5.80 -24.67
N ALA A 199 14.53 -5.19 -24.87
CA ALA A 199 15.15 -4.27 -23.92
C ALA A 199 14.27 -3.07 -23.57
N THR A 200 13.58 -2.50 -24.54
CA THR A 200 12.64 -1.38 -24.34
C THR A 200 11.43 -1.78 -23.52
N THR A 201 10.94 -3.00 -23.69
CA THR A 201 9.87 -3.57 -22.87
C THR A 201 10.30 -3.66 -21.41
N LEU A 202 11.49 -4.22 -21.15
CA LEU A 202 12.02 -4.34 -19.78
C LEU A 202 12.18 -2.99 -19.10
N SER A 203 12.81 -2.02 -19.78
CA SER A 203 12.99 -0.66 -19.24
C SER A 203 11.67 0.01 -18.93
N ARG A 204 10.65 -0.16 -19.77
CA ARG A 204 9.30 0.38 -19.56
C ARG A 204 8.61 -0.28 -18.36
N PHE A 205 8.67 -1.60 -18.26
CA PHE A 205 8.14 -2.34 -17.11
C PHE A 205 8.81 -1.90 -15.82
N TYR A 206 10.11 -1.70 -15.83
CA TYR A 206 10.84 -1.17 -14.68
C TYR A 206 10.35 0.22 -14.28
N ALA A 207 10.22 1.16 -15.23
CA ALA A 207 9.74 2.51 -14.94
C ALA A 207 8.30 2.51 -14.39
N ILE A 208 7.43 1.66 -14.95
CA ILE A 208 6.05 1.49 -14.48
C ILE A 208 6.04 0.91 -13.05
N HIS A 209 6.84 -0.14 -12.80
CA HIS A 209 6.90 -0.83 -11.51
C HIS A 209 7.55 -0.01 -10.40
N MET A 210 8.62 0.73 -10.70
CA MET A 210 9.38 1.46 -9.69
C MET A 210 8.84 2.85 -9.39
N LEU A 211 8.22 3.51 -10.37
CA LEU A 211 7.85 4.92 -10.24
C LEU A 211 6.34 5.14 -10.43
N LEU A 212 5.80 4.79 -11.60
CA LEU A 212 4.45 5.20 -11.97
C LEU A 212 3.39 4.56 -11.09
N VAL A 213 3.35 3.24 -11.03
CA VAL A 213 2.30 2.49 -10.32
C VAL A 213 2.43 2.65 -8.80
N PRO A 214 3.62 2.53 -8.17
CA PRO A 214 3.75 2.76 -6.72
C PRO A 214 3.36 4.18 -6.31
N GLY A 215 3.73 5.19 -7.10
CA GLY A 215 3.36 6.58 -6.85
C GLY A 215 1.85 6.79 -6.90
N LEU A 216 1.18 6.20 -7.90
CA LEU A 216 -0.27 6.27 -8.04
C LEU A 216 -0.98 5.51 -6.92
N ILE A 217 -0.50 4.31 -6.55
CA ILE A 217 -1.02 3.54 -5.41
C ILE A 217 -0.89 4.36 -4.13
N ALA A 218 0.28 4.94 -3.85
CA ALA A 218 0.51 5.75 -2.64
C ALA A 218 -0.45 6.94 -2.55
N ALA A 219 -0.64 7.67 -3.65
CA ALA A 219 -1.59 8.79 -3.73
C ALA A 219 -3.03 8.35 -3.47
N LEU A 220 -3.45 7.25 -4.10
CA LEU A 220 -4.80 6.71 -3.92
C LEU A 220 -5.01 6.08 -2.54
N ILE A 221 -3.99 5.48 -1.92
CA ILE A 221 -4.05 5.04 -0.51
C ILE A 221 -4.30 6.25 0.38
N GLY A 222 -3.62 7.38 0.15
CA GLY A 222 -3.86 8.62 0.89
C GLY A 222 -5.31 9.08 0.82
N ALA A 223 -5.89 9.13 -0.38
CA ALA A 223 -7.30 9.46 -0.60
C ALA A 223 -8.25 8.44 0.05
N HIS A 224 -7.95 7.14 -0.09
CA HIS A 224 -8.71 6.04 0.50
C HIS A 224 -8.75 6.13 2.03
N LEU A 225 -7.59 6.29 2.66
CA LEU A 225 -7.48 6.45 4.11
C LEU A 225 -8.15 7.72 4.62
N TYR A 226 -8.05 8.83 3.88
CA TYR A 226 -8.77 10.06 4.21
C TYR A 226 -10.29 9.81 4.27
N LEU A 227 -10.85 9.12 3.27
CA LEU A 227 -12.27 8.80 3.27
C LEU A 227 -12.66 7.81 4.39
N VAL A 228 -11.84 6.79 4.66
CA VAL A 228 -12.04 5.90 5.82
C VAL A 228 -12.02 6.71 7.12
N ALA A 229 -11.12 7.66 7.22
CA ALA A 229 -10.99 8.53 8.36
C ALA A 229 -12.23 9.42 8.53
N LYS A 230 -12.70 10.03 7.46
CA LYS A 230 -13.85 10.94 7.46
C LYS A 230 -15.18 10.23 7.70
N LEU A 231 -15.41 9.09 7.04
CA LEU A 231 -16.70 8.39 7.02
C LEU A 231 -16.84 7.32 8.12
N GLY A 232 -15.75 6.94 8.76
CA GLY A 232 -15.72 5.89 9.77
C GLY A 232 -15.85 4.47 9.20
N THR A 233 -15.69 3.49 10.08
CA THR A 233 -15.88 2.07 9.77
C THR A 233 -17.37 1.70 9.92
N THR A 234 -17.85 0.77 9.07
CA THR A 234 -19.22 0.25 9.16
C THR A 234 -19.40 -0.62 10.39
N ALA A 235 -20.59 -0.56 11.00
CA ALA A 235 -20.96 -1.55 12.01
C ALA A 235 -21.05 -2.96 11.37
N PRO A 236 -20.71 -4.02 12.13
CA PRO A 236 -20.87 -5.38 11.67
C PRO A 236 -22.33 -5.70 11.30
N PRO A 237 -22.58 -6.51 10.24
CA PRO A 237 -23.94 -6.82 9.81
C PRO A 237 -24.77 -7.53 10.88
N TRP A 238 -24.16 -8.39 11.71
CA TRP A 238 -24.85 -9.05 12.82
C TRP A 238 -25.37 -8.11 13.91
N LEU A 239 -24.79 -6.94 14.11
CA LEU A 239 -25.33 -5.94 15.04
C LEU A 239 -26.54 -5.20 14.50
N LYS A 240 -26.70 -5.13 13.17
CA LYS A 240 -27.92 -4.56 12.57
C LYS A 240 -29.12 -5.47 12.79
N ALA A 241 -28.93 -6.80 12.62
CA ALA A 241 -29.96 -7.79 12.89
C ALA A 241 -30.40 -7.84 14.36
N GLU A 242 -29.48 -7.56 15.30
CA GLU A 242 -29.82 -7.53 16.74
C GLU A 242 -30.69 -6.32 17.12
N LYS A 243 -30.54 -5.19 16.39
CA LYS A 243 -31.29 -3.95 16.66
C LYS A 243 -32.64 -3.84 15.96
N ASP A 244 -32.84 -4.63 14.91
CA ASP A 244 -34.06 -4.60 14.10
C ASP A 244 -34.81 -5.90 14.32
N PRO A 245 -35.99 -5.85 15.02
CA PRO A 245 -36.81 -7.02 15.29
C PRO A 245 -37.35 -7.72 14.05
N GLU A 246 -37.49 -7.01 12.91
CA GLU A 246 -37.98 -7.59 11.66
C GLU A 246 -36.85 -8.38 10.96
N LEU A 247 -35.66 -7.88 10.92
CA LEU A 247 -34.48 -8.59 10.39
C LEU A 247 -34.12 -9.85 11.20
N ARG A 248 -34.53 -9.88 12.48
CA ARG A 248 -34.37 -11.05 13.36
C ARG A 248 -35.30 -12.18 13.00
N LYS A 249 -36.48 -11.89 12.43
CA LYS A 249 -37.45 -12.89 11.99
C LYS A 249 -37.06 -13.55 10.65
N GLU A 250 -36.34 -12.84 9.78
CA GLU A 250 -35.87 -13.37 8.50
C GLU A 250 -34.60 -14.23 8.61
N SER A 251 -33.87 -14.17 9.75
CA SER A 251 -32.65 -14.90 10.02
C SER A 251 -32.84 -16.15 10.90
N ALA A 252 -34.06 -16.43 11.34
CA ALA A 252 -34.48 -17.63 12.10
C ALA A 252 -35.19 -18.63 11.23
#